data_925efd8ec89bab731e24803857bd7723
#
_entry.id   925efd8ec89bab731e24803857bd7723
#
_cell.length_a   1.000
_cell.length_b   1.000
_cell.length_c   1.000
_cell.angle_alpha   90.00
_cell.angle_beta   90.00
_cell.angle_gamma   90.00
#
_symmetry.space_group_name_H-M   'P 1'
#
loop_
_entity.id
_entity.type
_entity.pdbx_description
1 polymer ?
#
loop_
_entity_poly.entity_id
_entity_poly.type
_entity_poly.pdbx_seq_one_letter_code
_entity_poly.pdbx_strand_id
1 'polypeptide(L)'
;ENLKKPKFIQTQKIILKYANEIFNEHTVTHKTIIRITRKDIDIARINLPHNEDYLEYIEKQTKLRPYLTPVRLEIYRNGNPTIKRMLSYYLNLNYNQIFVIKSPLDTSFIEEVIKKIDKKEFKDLLYTPYAPQLTNQLTNKPIIPQIKKKDVLIFYPYETTDTFLRLLNEAANDPKVTSIKISLYRISKESKVIEML
;
A
#
# COMPACT_ATOMS: atom_id res chain seq x y z
N GLU A 1 17.66 -19.04 29.34
CA GLU A 1 18.17 -18.84 27.96
C GLU A 1 17.99 -17.38 27.58
N ASN A 2 19.10 -16.64 27.50
CA ASN A 2 19.11 -15.26 27.02
C ASN A 2 18.79 -15.27 25.53
N LEU A 3 17.55 -15.14 25.17
CA LEU A 3 17.12 -14.86 23.79
C LEU A 3 17.80 -13.55 23.36
N LYS A 4 18.85 -13.66 22.55
CA LYS A 4 19.53 -12.48 21.99
C LYS A 4 18.49 -11.64 21.26
N LYS A 5 18.37 -10.36 21.62
CA LYS A 5 17.47 -9.43 20.94
C LYS A 5 17.71 -9.48 19.43
N PRO A 6 16.64 -9.57 18.61
CA PRO A 6 16.80 -9.65 17.18
C PRO A 6 17.51 -8.39 16.64
N LYS A 7 18.41 -8.59 15.67
CA LYS A 7 19.12 -7.52 14.99
C LYS A 7 18.63 -7.46 13.55
N PHE A 8 18.37 -6.25 13.07
CA PHE A 8 17.85 -6.02 11.72
C PHE A 8 18.82 -5.15 10.92
N ILE A 9 18.95 -5.44 9.64
CA ILE A 9 19.67 -4.63 8.67
C ILE A 9 18.85 -4.54 7.39
N GLN A 10 18.78 -3.36 6.80
CA GLN A 10 18.13 -3.18 5.50
C GLN A 10 18.98 -3.81 4.40
N THR A 11 18.38 -4.60 3.52
CA THR A 11 19.04 -5.24 2.38
C THR A 11 19.82 -4.24 1.51
N GLN A 12 19.26 -3.05 1.30
CA GLN A 12 19.92 -1.97 0.54
C GLN A 12 21.28 -1.57 1.15
N LYS A 13 21.42 -1.59 2.47
CA LYS A 13 22.70 -1.28 3.14
C LYS A 13 23.74 -2.38 2.92
N ILE A 14 23.30 -3.63 2.84
CA ILE A 14 24.18 -4.75 2.51
C ILE A 14 24.66 -4.60 1.08
N ILE A 15 23.77 -4.36 0.12
CA ILE A 15 24.10 -4.14 -1.30
C ILE A 15 25.10 -2.97 -1.44
N LEU A 16 24.85 -1.84 -0.78
CA LEU A 16 25.78 -0.71 -0.81
C LEU A 16 27.16 -1.06 -0.23
N LYS A 17 27.21 -1.87 0.84
CA LYS A 17 28.49 -2.28 1.45
C LYS A 17 29.30 -3.13 0.48
N TYR A 18 28.70 -4.08 -0.16
CA TYR A 18 29.34 -5.05 -1.06
C TYR A 18 29.26 -4.68 -2.55
N ALA A 19 28.96 -3.41 -2.86
CA ALA A 19 28.81 -2.97 -4.25
C ALA A 19 30.05 -3.24 -5.12
N ASN A 20 31.28 -3.13 -4.59
CA ASN A 20 32.50 -3.43 -5.32
C ASN A 20 32.65 -4.92 -5.65
N GLU A 21 32.10 -5.79 -4.80
CA GLU A 21 32.12 -7.24 -5.02
C GLU A 21 31.05 -7.67 -6.03
N ILE A 22 29.88 -6.99 -6.00
CA ILE A 22 28.80 -7.22 -6.95
C ILE A 22 29.18 -6.76 -8.36
N PHE A 23 29.89 -5.64 -8.47
CA PHE A 23 30.33 -5.05 -9.74
C PHE A 23 31.86 -5.19 -9.89
N ASN A 24 32.38 -6.41 -9.74
CA ASN A 24 33.81 -6.72 -9.69
C ASN A 24 34.56 -6.37 -10.99
N GLU A 25 33.88 -6.30 -12.13
CA GLU A 25 34.45 -5.91 -13.41
C GLU A 25 34.63 -4.39 -13.58
N HIS A 26 34.10 -3.60 -12.63
CA HIS A 26 34.08 -2.14 -12.68
C HIS A 26 34.52 -1.51 -11.36
N THR A 27 35.18 -0.36 -11.45
CA THR A 27 35.47 0.46 -10.27
C THR A 27 34.23 1.25 -9.87
N VAL A 28 33.63 0.93 -8.72
CA VAL A 28 32.49 1.66 -8.17
C VAL A 28 32.99 2.96 -7.55
N THR A 29 32.83 4.07 -8.23
CA THR A 29 33.24 5.41 -7.75
C THR A 29 32.21 6.05 -6.83
N HIS A 30 30.92 5.82 -7.09
CA HIS A 30 29.83 6.42 -6.35
C HIS A 30 28.67 5.42 -6.18
N LYS A 31 28.03 5.46 -5.03
CA LYS A 31 26.88 4.61 -4.72
C LYS A 31 25.89 5.33 -3.82
N THR A 32 24.59 5.19 -4.09
CA THR A 32 23.52 5.77 -3.29
C THR A 32 22.23 4.99 -3.47
N ILE A 33 21.28 5.22 -2.58
CA ILE A 33 19.92 4.70 -2.70
C ILE A 33 19.05 5.83 -3.22
N ILE A 34 18.21 5.54 -4.21
CA ILE A 34 17.29 6.50 -4.80
C ILE A 34 15.86 5.94 -4.78
N ARG A 35 14.91 6.85 -4.78
CA ARG A 35 13.49 6.56 -5.05
C ARG A 35 12.98 7.50 -6.13
N ILE A 36 12.38 6.94 -7.17
CA ILE A 36 11.81 7.69 -8.29
C ILE A 36 10.29 7.62 -8.18
N THR A 37 9.63 8.77 -8.09
CA THR A 37 8.19 8.87 -8.28
C THR A 37 7.93 9.21 -9.73
N ARG A 38 7.02 8.46 -10.36
CA ARG A 38 6.64 8.65 -11.76
C ARG A 38 5.23 9.20 -11.85
N LYS A 39 4.89 9.82 -12.97
CA LYS A 39 3.52 10.25 -13.27
C LYS A 39 2.58 9.06 -13.14
N ASP A 40 1.37 9.30 -12.67
CA ASP A 40 0.35 8.26 -12.60
C ASP A 40 -0.34 8.07 -13.95
N ILE A 41 -1.00 6.92 -14.09
CA ILE A 41 -1.86 6.61 -15.23
C ILE A 41 -3.15 7.41 -15.04
N ASP A 42 -3.52 8.21 -16.03
CA ASP A 42 -4.77 8.97 -16.00
C ASP A 42 -5.96 8.06 -16.38
N ILE A 43 -6.42 7.29 -15.39
CA ILE A 43 -7.53 6.35 -15.57
C ILE A 43 -8.82 7.05 -15.97
N ALA A 44 -9.01 8.31 -15.56
CA ALA A 44 -10.23 9.08 -15.87
C ALA A 44 -10.33 9.48 -17.35
N ARG A 45 -9.23 9.45 -18.10
CA ARG A 45 -9.18 9.78 -19.53
C ARG A 45 -9.10 8.56 -20.43
N ILE A 46 -9.35 7.39 -19.89
CA ILE A 46 -9.29 6.14 -20.64
C ILE A 46 -10.52 6.03 -21.52
N ASN A 47 -10.35 6.24 -22.82
CA ASN A 47 -11.30 5.78 -23.84
C ASN A 47 -11.01 4.28 -24.06
N LEU A 48 -11.79 3.42 -23.41
CA LEU A 48 -11.71 1.98 -23.65
C LEU A 48 -12.07 1.69 -25.12
N PRO A 49 -11.22 0.97 -25.85
CA PRO A 49 -11.61 0.39 -27.12
C PRO A 49 -12.85 -0.48 -26.92
N HIS A 50 -13.84 -0.41 -27.82
CA HIS A 50 -15.14 -1.09 -27.69
C HIS A 50 -15.08 -2.61 -27.47
N ASN A 51 -13.92 -3.24 -27.69
CA ASN A 51 -13.73 -4.69 -27.64
C ASN A 51 -12.70 -5.15 -26.58
N GLU A 52 -12.23 -4.27 -25.69
CA GLU A 52 -11.22 -4.63 -24.68
C GLU A 52 -11.84 -4.71 -23.29
N ASP A 53 -11.54 -5.79 -22.54
CA ASP A 53 -11.94 -5.91 -21.15
C ASP A 53 -11.22 -4.85 -20.30
N TYR A 54 -11.97 -4.16 -19.43
CA TYR A 54 -11.44 -3.13 -18.54
C TYR A 54 -10.29 -3.63 -17.67
N LEU A 55 -10.39 -4.85 -17.13
CA LEU A 55 -9.34 -5.45 -16.28
C LEU A 55 -8.06 -5.70 -17.08
N GLU A 56 -8.17 -6.26 -18.28
CA GLU A 56 -7.03 -6.50 -19.16
C GLU A 56 -6.33 -5.20 -19.55
N TYR A 57 -7.12 -4.18 -19.87
CA TYR A 57 -6.59 -2.85 -20.16
C TYR A 57 -5.82 -2.26 -18.98
N ILE A 58 -6.40 -2.27 -17.77
CA ILE A 58 -5.73 -1.75 -16.56
C ILE A 58 -4.46 -2.53 -16.23
N GLU A 59 -4.47 -3.85 -16.42
CA GLU A 59 -3.28 -4.67 -16.23
C GLU A 59 -2.16 -4.28 -17.20
N LYS A 60 -2.47 -4.09 -18.48
CA LYS A 60 -1.52 -3.59 -19.50
C LYS A 60 -0.97 -2.23 -19.11
N GLN A 61 -1.82 -1.29 -18.71
CA GLN A 61 -1.40 0.05 -18.28
C GLN A 61 -0.50 -0.01 -17.03
N THR A 62 -0.81 -0.89 -16.08
CA THR A 62 -0.01 -1.06 -14.86
C THR A 62 1.40 -1.55 -15.17
N LYS A 63 1.57 -2.42 -16.17
CA LYS A 63 2.88 -2.89 -16.66
C LYS A 63 3.73 -1.76 -17.27
N LEU A 64 3.10 -0.67 -17.71
CA LEU A 64 3.80 0.50 -18.25
C LEU A 64 4.32 1.48 -17.18
N ARG A 65 3.92 1.32 -15.92
CA ARG A 65 4.35 2.21 -14.81
C ARG A 65 5.87 2.46 -14.73
N PRO A 66 6.75 1.46 -14.91
CA PRO A 66 8.20 1.68 -14.90
C PRO A 66 8.72 2.63 -15.98
N TYR A 67 7.95 2.83 -17.04
CA TYR A 67 8.31 3.67 -18.21
C TYR A 67 7.66 5.04 -18.19
N LEU A 68 6.76 5.32 -17.23
CA LEU A 68 6.13 6.63 -17.10
C LEU A 68 7.14 7.71 -16.71
N THR A 69 6.85 8.95 -17.10
CA THR A 69 7.69 10.12 -16.86
C THR A 69 8.01 10.29 -15.37
N PRO A 70 9.29 10.35 -14.97
CA PRO A 70 9.68 10.72 -13.63
C PRO A 70 9.21 12.14 -13.29
N VAL A 71 8.70 12.34 -12.07
CA VAL A 71 8.25 13.66 -11.59
C VAL A 71 8.95 14.07 -10.30
N ARG A 72 9.56 13.12 -9.58
CA ARG A 72 10.28 13.37 -8.34
C ARG A 72 11.38 12.34 -8.15
N LEU A 73 12.56 12.81 -7.72
CA LEU A 73 13.68 11.98 -7.31
C LEU A 73 14.01 12.25 -5.84
N GLU A 74 14.14 11.20 -5.06
CA GLU A 74 14.68 11.25 -3.70
C GLU A 74 16.00 10.51 -3.63
N ILE A 75 17.00 11.14 -3.01
CA ILE A 75 18.34 10.60 -2.84
C ILE A 75 18.61 10.44 -1.35
N TYR A 76 19.06 9.27 -0.93
CA TYR A 76 19.32 8.98 0.47
C TYR A 76 20.60 9.67 0.95
N ARG A 77 20.51 10.43 2.03
CA ARG A 77 21.60 11.13 2.74
C ARG A 77 22.37 12.14 1.90
N ASN A 78 23.63 11.86 1.59
CA ASN A 78 24.50 12.80 0.92
C ASN A 78 24.27 12.74 -0.59
N GLY A 79 23.49 13.69 -1.09
CA GLY A 79 23.35 13.86 -2.54
C GLY A 79 24.67 14.33 -3.13
N ASN A 80 25.57 13.39 -3.51
CA ASN A 80 26.77 13.73 -4.24
C ASN A 80 26.41 14.56 -5.49
N PRO A 81 27.00 15.75 -5.69
CA PRO A 81 26.64 16.63 -6.80
C PRO A 81 26.77 15.96 -8.18
N THR A 82 27.75 15.07 -8.35
CA THR A 82 27.97 14.33 -9.61
C THR A 82 26.81 13.37 -9.87
N ILE A 83 26.40 12.59 -8.86
CA ILE A 83 25.23 11.70 -8.97
C ILE A 83 23.96 12.51 -9.23
N LYS A 84 23.77 13.60 -8.48
CA LYS A 84 22.60 14.47 -8.63
C LYS A 84 22.48 15.02 -10.05
N ARG A 85 23.59 15.52 -10.61
CA ARG A 85 23.63 16.04 -11.98
C ARG A 85 23.35 14.95 -13.02
N MET A 86 23.98 13.80 -12.87
CA MET A 86 23.79 12.65 -13.75
C MET A 86 22.34 12.19 -13.76
N LEU A 87 21.74 11.98 -12.58
CA LEU A 87 20.35 11.54 -12.45
C LEU A 87 19.36 12.60 -12.96
N SER A 88 19.62 13.89 -12.70
CA SER A 88 18.84 15.00 -13.27
C SER A 88 18.79 14.92 -14.80
N TYR A 89 19.93 14.71 -15.43
CA TYR A 89 20.03 14.58 -16.89
C TYR A 89 19.29 13.34 -17.42
N TYR A 90 19.60 12.15 -16.90
CA TYR A 90 18.99 10.90 -17.37
C TYR A 90 17.50 10.78 -17.11
N LEU A 91 17.01 11.37 -16.02
CA LEU A 91 15.59 11.32 -15.66
C LEU A 91 14.81 12.54 -16.18
N ASN A 92 15.50 13.48 -16.83
CA ASN A 92 14.93 14.74 -17.29
C ASN A 92 14.17 15.49 -16.18
N LEU A 93 14.81 15.63 -15.02
CA LEU A 93 14.25 16.28 -13.82
C LEU A 93 14.97 17.60 -13.54
N ASN A 94 14.21 18.62 -13.20
CA ASN A 94 14.77 19.87 -12.68
C ASN A 94 15.30 19.69 -11.26
N TYR A 95 16.23 20.53 -10.82
CA TYR A 95 16.81 20.45 -9.47
C TYR A 95 15.79 20.62 -8.34
N ASN A 96 14.71 21.36 -8.55
CA ASN A 96 13.59 21.50 -7.60
C ASN A 96 12.74 20.24 -7.42
N GLN A 97 12.90 19.26 -8.29
CA GLN A 97 12.25 17.94 -8.21
C GLN A 97 13.14 16.88 -7.54
N ILE A 98 14.35 17.27 -7.11
CA ILE A 98 15.34 16.35 -6.52
C ILE A 98 15.54 16.68 -5.04
N PHE A 99 15.20 15.74 -4.17
CA PHE A 99 15.22 15.89 -2.73
C PHE A 99 16.26 15.00 -2.08
N VAL A 100 17.04 15.54 -1.15
CA VAL A 100 17.97 14.76 -0.32
C VAL A 100 17.27 14.43 0.99
N ILE A 101 17.07 13.13 1.24
CA ILE A 101 16.33 12.62 2.39
C ILE A 101 17.30 11.92 3.36
N LYS A 102 17.27 12.30 4.63
CA LYS A 102 18.14 11.73 5.67
C LYS A 102 17.59 10.43 6.28
N SER A 103 16.27 10.26 6.29
CA SER A 103 15.60 9.02 6.71
C SER A 103 15.63 7.95 5.61
N PRO A 104 15.37 6.68 5.92
CA PRO A 104 15.16 5.66 4.89
C PRO A 104 14.08 6.10 3.89
N LEU A 105 14.33 5.84 2.60
CA LEU A 105 13.39 6.24 1.53
C LEU A 105 12.13 5.35 1.49
N ASP A 106 12.23 4.14 1.98
CA ASP A 106 11.13 3.21 2.17
C ASP A 106 11.10 2.80 3.64
N THR A 107 9.93 2.93 4.27
CA THR A 107 9.70 2.58 5.68
C THR A 107 8.85 1.32 5.84
N SER A 108 8.45 0.66 4.77
CA SER A 108 7.64 -0.56 4.81
C SER A 108 8.30 -1.70 5.59
N PHE A 109 9.64 -1.73 5.66
CA PHE A 109 10.39 -2.70 6.47
C PHE A 109 10.03 -2.66 7.96
N ILE A 110 9.47 -1.53 8.47
CA ILE A 110 9.08 -1.39 9.88
C ILE A 110 7.99 -2.41 10.24
N GLU A 111 7.05 -2.68 9.33
CA GLU A 111 6.01 -3.68 9.54
C GLU A 111 6.61 -5.09 9.75
N GLU A 112 7.64 -5.44 8.98
CA GLU A 112 8.33 -6.71 9.13
C GLU A 112 9.15 -6.79 10.43
N VAL A 113 9.73 -5.67 10.85
CA VAL A 113 10.42 -5.55 12.14
C VAL A 113 9.44 -5.75 13.30
N ILE A 114 8.28 -5.07 13.26
CA ILE A 114 7.24 -5.17 14.30
C ILE A 114 6.74 -6.62 14.44
N LYS A 115 6.57 -7.34 13.34
CA LYS A 115 6.17 -8.77 13.37
C LYS A 115 7.20 -9.68 14.05
N LYS A 116 8.46 -9.27 14.11
CA LYS A 116 9.58 -10.07 14.65
C LYS A 116 10.01 -9.69 16.07
N ILE A 117 9.54 -8.55 16.58
CA ILE A 117 9.82 -8.09 17.94
C ILE A 117 8.72 -8.55 18.89
N ASP A 118 9.05 -8.92 20.12
CA ASP A 118 8.05 -9.22 21.13
C ASP A 118 7.19 -7.97 21.41
N LYS A 119 5.88 -8.14 21.37
CA LYS A 119 4.91 -7.05 21.60
C LYS A 119 5.12 -6.36 22.94
N LYS A 120 5.69 -7.04 23.94
CA LYS A 120 6.02 -6.46 25.25
C LYS A 120 7.08 -5.35 25.15
N GLU A 121 8.01 -5.44 24.19
CA GLU A 121 9.10 -4.46 24.04
C GLU A 121 8.65 -3.11 23.47
N PHE A 122 7.49 -3.05 22.82
CA PHE A 122 6.97 -1.81 22.20
C PHE A 122 5.54 -1.47 22.64
N LYS A 123 5.05 -2.12 23.70
CA LYS A 123 3.70 -1.89 24.23
C LYS A 123 3.43 -0.39 24.49
N ASP A 124 4.41 0.29 25.04
CA ASP A 124 4.29 1.71 25.40
C ASP A 124 4.33 2.66 24.20
N LEU A 125 4.66 2.13 22.99
CA LEU A 125 4.64 2.87 21.74
C LEU A 125 3.33 2.67 20.95
N LEU A 126 2.43 1.84 21.46
CA LEU A 126 1.15 1.56 20.84
C LEU A 126 0.02 2.31 21.58
N TYR A 127 -0.94 2.78 20.80
CA TYR A 127 -2.21 3.22 21.37
C TYR A 127 -2.99 2.05 21.96
N THR A 128 -3.81 2.34 22.98
CA THR A 128 -4.76 1.36 23.49
C THR A 128 -5.68 0.90 22.35
N PRO A 129 -5.81 -0.40 22.12
CA PRO A 129 -6.69 -0.90 21.08
C PRO A 129 -8.12 -0.44 21.30
N TYR A 130 -8.70 0.18 20.28
CA TYR A 130 -10.11 0.53 20.29
C TYR A 130 -10.95 -0.70 19.92
N ALA A 131 -12.02 -0.95 20.67
CA ALA A 131 -13.00 -2.00 20.39
C ALA A 131 -14.22 -1.38 19.69
N PRO A 132 -14.41 -1.61 18.36
CA PRO A 132 -15.56 -1.09 17.64
C PRO A 132 -16.88 -1.58 18.25
N GLN A 133 -17.87 -0.72 18.30
CA GLN A 133 -19.18 -1.02 18.86
C GLN A 133 -20.13 -1.55 17.78
N LEU A 134 -21.11 -2.35 18.17
CA LEU A 134 -22.20 -2.70 17.25
C LEU A 134 -23.08 -1.46 17.01
N THR A 135 -23.55 -1.29 15.78
CA THR A 135 -24.52 -0.22 15.50
C THR A 135 -25.84 -0.46 16.26
N ASN A 136 -26.36 0.60 16.81
CA ASN A 136 -27.67 0.58 17.48
C ASN A 136 -28.85 0.74 16.51
N GLN A 137 -28.56 0.99 15.23
CA GLN A 137 -29.59 1.21 14.20
C GLN A 137 -30.22 -0.10 13.70
N LEU A 138 -29.55 -1.22 13.94
CA LEU A 138 -29.98 -2.56 13.53
C LEU A 138 -30.06 -3.50 14.73
N THR A 139 -30.95 -4.46 14.63
CA THR A 139 -31.12 -5.55 15.62
C THR A 139 -30.42 -6.83 15.15
N ASN A 140 -30.42 -7.87 15.99
CA ASN A 140 -29.92 -9.20 15.63
C ASN A 140 -30.80 -9.97 14.61
N LYS A 141 -31.95 -9.38 14.20
CA LYS A 141 -32.81 -9.94 13.14
C LYS A 141 -32.11 -9.81 11.75
N PRO A 142 -32.63 -10.52 10.73
CA PRO A 142 -32.15 -10.37 9.35
C PRO A 142 -32.07 -8.89 8.93
N ILE A 143 -30.98 -8.52 8.28
CA ILE A 143 -30.65 -7.11 7.98
C ILE A 143 -31.46 -6.60 6.78
N ILE A 144 -31.65 -7.42 5.74
CA ILE A 144 -32.34 -7.01 4.51
C ILE A 144 -33.74 -6.44 4.80
N PRO A 145 -34.62 -7.08 5.63
CA PRO A 145 -35.92 -6.51 5.98
C PRO A 145 -35.82 -5.18 6.76
N GLN A 146 -34.72 -4.94 7.48
CA GLN A 146 -34.55 -3.72 8.26
C GLN A 146 -34.13 -2.55 7.38
N ILE A 147 -33.16 -2.76 6.45
CA ILE A 147 -32.72 -1.72 5.51
C ILE A 147 -33.77 -1.37 4.46
N LYS A 148 -34.73 -2.26 4.18
CA LYS A 148 -35.90 -1.94 3.34
C LYS A 148 -36.83 -0.90 3.97
N LYS A 149 -36.75 -0.70 5.28
CA LYS A 149 -37.60 0.25 6.02
C LYS A 149 -36.95 1.62 6.19
N LYS A 150 -35.62 1.65 6.26
CA LYS A 150 -34.84 2.90 6.46
C LYS A 150 -33.41 2.70 6.02
N ASP A 151 -32.76 3.77 5.60
CA ASP A 151 -31.33 3.80 5.38
C ASP A 151 -30.57 3.61 6.70
N VAL A 152 -29.41 2.95 6.61
CA VAL A 152 -28.55 2.70 7.76
C VAL A 152 -27.16 3.24 7.46
N LEU A 153 -26.67 4.10 8.33
CA LEU A 153 -25.32 4.65 8.27
C LEU A 153 -24.45 3.93 9.30
N ILE A 154 -23.34 3.35 8.85
CA ILE A 154 -22.33 2.72 9.73
C ILE A 154 -21.08 3.58 9.69
N PHE A 155 -20.59 3.96 10.87
CA PHE A 155 -19.48 4.89 11.02
C PHE A 155 -18.18 4.15 11.39
N TYR A 156 -17.38 3.82 10.38
CA TYR A 156 -16.08 3.18 10.58
C TYR A 156 -15.00 4.20 10.99
N PRO A 157 -14.03 3.80 11.83
CA PRO A 157 -13.79 2.48 12.47
C PRO A 157 -14.49 2.33 13.84
N TYR A 158 -15.40 3.22 14.21
CA TYR A 158 -16.03 3.25 15.53
C TYR A 158 -17.14 2.20 15.67
N GLU A 159 -17.82 1.88 14.58
CA GLU A 159 -18.74 0.76 14.51
C GLU A 159 -18.07 -0.42 13.79
N THR A 160 -18.45 -1.65 14.19
CA THR A 160 -17.86 -2.87 13.64
C THR A 160 -18.30 -3.13 12.20
N THR A 161 -17.39 -3.72 11.41
CA THR A 161 -17.69 -4.21 10.06
C THR A 161 -18.57 -5.45 10.05
N ASP A 162 -18.78 -6.12 11.20
CA ASP A 162 -19.55 -7.38 11.28
C ASP A 162 -20.98 -7.21 10.77
N THR A 163 -21.59 -6.04 11.01
CA THR A 163 -22.92 -5.71 10.50
C THR A 163 -22.96 -5.76 8.97
N PHE A 164 -21.95 -5.19 8.32
CA PHE A 164 -21.84 -5.19 6.87
C PHE A 164 -21.53 -6.59 6.31
N LEU A 165 -20.66 -7.35 6.97
CA LEU A 165 -20.38 -8.74 6.59
C LEU A 165 -21.62 -9.62 6.70
N ARG A 166 -22.44 -9.42 7.75
CA ARG A 166 -23.73 -10.10 7.88
C ARG A 166 -24.67 -9.78 6.73
N LEU A 167 -24.76 -8.50 6.32
CA LEU A 167 -25.56 -8.10 5.16
C LEU A 167 -25.10 -8.79 3.88
N LEU A 168 -23.78 -8.85 3.64
CA LEU A 168 -23.23 -9.55 2.47
C LEU A 168 -23.57 -11.04 2.49
N ASN A 169 -23.40 -11.69 3.64
CA ASN A 169 -23.75 -13.09 3.80
C ASN A 169 -25.25 -13.36 3.61
N GLU A 170 -26.14 -12.49 4.14
CA GLU A 170 -27.57 -12.60 3.88
C GLU A 170 -27.88 -12.43 2.39
N ALA A 171 -27.26 -11.44 1.73
CA ALA A 171 -27.48 -11.18 0.31
C ALA A 171 -26.98 -12.31 -0.60
N ALA A 172 -25.82 -12.90 -0.28
CA ALA A 172 -25.27 -14.03 -1.03
C ALA A 172 -26.15 -15.30 -0.93
N ASN A 173 -26.89 -15.46 0.16
CA ASN A 173 -27.73 -16.64 0.41
C ASN A 173 -29.22 -16.40 0.11
N ASP A 174 -29.66 -15.19 -0.22
CA ASP A 174 -31.06 -14.88 -0.55
C ASP A 174 -31.30 -15.04 -2.06
N PRO A 175 -32.10 -16.05 -2.51
CA PRO A 175 -32.38 -16.26 -3.93
C PRO A 175 -33.12 -15.09 -4.61
N LYS A 176 -33.63 -14.13 -3.84
CA LYS A 176 -34.27 -12.91 -4.36
C LYS A 176 -33.27 -11.79 -4.66
N VAL A 177 -32.03 -11.92 -4.21
CA VAL A 177 -30.95 -10.96 -4.51
C VAL A 177 -30.31 -11.35 -5.85
N THR A 178 -30.47 -10.52 -6.84
CA THR A 178 -29.97 -10.77 -8.18
C THR A 178 -28.59 -10.18 -8.45
N SER A 179 -28.18 -9.17 -7.67
CA SER A 179 -26.86 -8.56 -7.79
C SER A 179 -26.44 -7.82 -6.53
N ILE A 180 -25.13 -7.77 -6.28
CA ILE A 180 -24.50 -6.95 -5.24
C ILE A 180 -23.62 -5.92 -5.96
N LYS A 181 -23.84 -4.62 -5.68
CA LYS A 181 -23.03 -3.52 -6.19
C LYS A 181 -22.33 -2.84 -5.03
N ILE A 182 -21.00 -2.83 -5.06
CA ILE A 182 -20.18 -2.30 -3.97
C ILE A 182 -19.02 -1.48 -4.54
N SER A 183 -18.73 -0.33 -3.93
CA SER A 183 -17.53 0.45 -4.22
C SER A 183 -16.45 0.11 -3.20
N LEU A 184 -15.32 -0.42 -3.67
CA LEU A 184 -14.20 -0.84 -2.86
C LEU A 184 -13.00 0.06 -3.15
N TYR A 185 -12.57 0.86 -2.17
CA TYR A 185 -11.41 1.75 -2.31
C TYR A 185 -10.11 1.06 -1.95
N ARG A 186 -10.11 0.28 -0.87
CA ARG A 186 -8.92 -0.41 -0.37
C ARG A 186 -9.31 -1.70 0.32
N ILE A 187 -8.73 -2.79 -0.12
CA ILE A 187 -9.02 -4.12 0.39
C ILE A 187 -7.70 -4.78 0.82
N SER A 188 -7.70 -5.50 1.94
CA SER A 188 -6.59 -6.37 2.32
C SER A 188 -6.53 -7.62 1.42
N LYS A 189 -5.37 -8.27 1.35
CA LYS A 189 -5.20 -9.50 0.55
C LYS A 189 -6.12 -10.64 1.02
N GLU A 190 -6.43 -10.67 2.32
CA GLU A 190 -7.31 -11.66 2.96
C GLU A 190 -8.55 -10.93 3.48
N SER A 191 -9.36 -10.41 2.56
CA SER A 191 -10.55 -9.65 2.92
C SER A 191 -11.77 -10.54 3.05
N LYS A 192 -12.39 -10.57 4.23
CA LYS A 192 -13.67 -11.24 4.46
C LYS A 192 -14.78 -10.75 3.53
N VAL A 193 -14.69 -9.51 3.05
CA VAL A 193 -15.64 -8.95 2.07
C VAL A 193 -15.54 -9.71 0.74
N ILE A 194 -14.32 -10.03 0.29
CA ILE A 194 -14.11 -10.79 -0.96
C ILE A 194 -14.56 -12.24 -0.79
N GLU A 195 -14.37 -12.83 0.39
CA GLU A 195 -14.82 -14.20 0.66
C GLU A 195 -16.35 -14.34 0.65
N MET A 196 -17.07 -13.24 0.90
CA MET A 196 -18.55 -13.20 0.96
C MET A 196 -19.19 -12.78 -0.38
N LEU A 197 -18.43 -12.31 -1.34
CA LEU A 197 -18.88 -11.93 -2.70
C LEU A 197 -18.72 -13.09 -3.68
#